data_7c5b74a7ce3aa648112a67b62aeca20e
#
_entry.id   7c5b74a7ce3aa648112a67b62aeca20e
#
_cell.length_a   1.000
_cell.length_b   1.000
_cell.length_c   1.000
_cell.angle_alpha   90.00
_cell.angle_beta   90.00
_cell.angle_gamma   90.00
#
_symmetry.space_group_name_H-M   'P 1'
#
loop_
_entity.id
_entity.type
_entity.pdbx_description
1 polymer ?
#
loop_
_entity_poly.entity_id
_entity_poly.type
_entity_poly.pdbx_seq_one_letter_code
_entity_poly.pdbx_strand_id
1 'polypeptide(L)'
;MSKIITYVPLSSVERIELRVTNCRKTLSQVKAETKAHYVLNGGMWNPDGTPCPLLKVGGAMLSGTPWRPMGYAWDKGPDIRMTSEYGGAANFIAVTALVTSGKPVDKPSYG
;
A
#
# COMPACT_ATOMS: atom_id res chain seq x y z
N MET A 1 20.38 0.43 -19.61
CA MET A 1 19.22 1.08 -18.98
C MET A 1 19.63 1.67 -17.65
N SER A 2 19.48 2.96 -17.49
CA SER A 2 19.76 3.61 -16.22
C SER A 2 18.61 3.42 -15.25
N LYS A 3 18.92 3.11 -14.00
CA LYS A 3 17.92 3.10 -12.94
C LYS A 3 17.73 4.51 -12.41
N ILE A 4 16.48 4.93 -12.33
CA ILE A 4 16.12 6.20 -11.72
C ILE A 4 15.53 5.89 -10.35
N ILE A 5 16.14 6.43 -9.31
CA ILE A 5 15.62 6.35 -7.96
C ILE A 5 15.08 7.72 -7.59
N THR A 6 13.80 7.78 -7.26
CA THR A 6 13.17 9.00 -6.77
C THR A 6 12.98 8.89 -5.26
N TYR A 7 13.54 9.82 -4.52
CA TYR A 7 13.36 9.91 -3.08
C TYR A 7 12.35 10.99 -2.74
N VAL A 8 11.30 10.62 -2.02
CA VAL A 8 10.26 11.55 -1.58
C VAL A 8 10.22 11.54 -0.06
N PRO A 9 10.74 12.56 0.61
CA PRO A 9 10.66 12.62 2.07
C PRO A 9 9.22 12.85 2.52
N LEU A 10 8.78 12.12 3.52
CA LEU A 10 7.41 12.25 4.04
C LEU A 10 7.11 13.67 4.52
N SER A 11 8.11 14.41 4.97
CA SER A 11 7.93 15.80 5.38
C SER A 11 7.45 16.72 4.26
N SER A 12 7.65 16.32 3.00
CA SER A 12 7.17 17.08 1.84
C SER A 12 5.80 16.62 1.33
N VAL A 13 5.21 15.62 1.96
CA VAL A 13 3.94 15.03 1.54
C VAL A 13 2.82 15.62 2.39
N GLU A 14 1.82 16.19 1.74
CA GLU A 14 0.64 16.72 2.42
C GLU A 14 -0.43 15.65 2.63
N ARG A 15 -0.57 14.75 1.65
CA ARG A 15 -1.64 13.77 1.63
C ARG A 15 -1.23 12.50 0.93
N ILE A 16 -1.64 11.38 1.48
CA ILE A 16 -1.50 10.06 0.86
C ILE A 16 -2.90 9.50 0.68
N GLU A 17 -3.23 9.13 -0.56
CA GLU A 17 -4.54 8.59 -0.89
C GLU A 17 -4.39 7.22 -1.53
N LEU A 18 -5.23 6.29 -1.09
CA LEU A 18 -5.31 4.94 -1.64
C LEU A 18 -6.58 4.83 -2.47
N ARG A 19 -6.44 4.40 -3.72
CA ARG A 19 -7.57 4.23 -4.63
C ARG A 19 -7.61 2.84 -5.22
N VAL A 20 -8.81 2.30 -5.34
CA VAL A 20 -9.05 1.02 -5.99
C VAL A 20 -9.69 1.29 -7.36
N THR A 21 -9.02 0.86 -8.41
CA THR A 21 -9.48 1.10 -9.78
C THR A 21 -9.97 -0.17 -10.47
N ASN A 22 -9.94 -1.31 -9.78
CA ASN A 22 -10.31 -2.62 -10.32
C ASN A 22 -9.57 -2.97 -11.62
N CYS A 23 -8.29 -2.58 -11.69
CA CYS A 23 -7.42 -2.80 -12.84
C CYS A 23 -7.91 -2.16 -14.15
N ARG A 24 -8.77 -1.14 -14.06
CA ARG A 24 -9.34 -0.48 -15.23
C ARG A 24 -8.65 0.80 -15.63
N LYS A 25 -7.68 1.27 -14.86
CA LYS A 25 -6.97 2.51 -15.12
C LYS A 25 -5.48 2.31 -15.03
N THR A 26 -4.75 3.01 -15.90
CA THR A 26 -3.30 3.07 -15.81
C THR A 26 -2.88 4.10 -14.74
N LEU A 27 -1.63 4.02 -14.32
CA LEU A 27 -1.09 5.02 -13.38
C LEU A 27 -1.14 6.43 -13.98
N SER A 28 -0.91 6.56 -15.28
CA SER A 28 -1.00 7.85 -15.97
C SER A 28 -2.41 8.42 -15.93
N GLN A 29 -3.43 7.58 -16.12
CA GLN A 29 -4.82 8.01 -16.01
C GLN A 29 -5.17 8.48 -14.61
N VAL A 30 -4.78 7.73 -13.59
CA VAL A 30 -5.02 8.12 -12.21
C VAL A 30 -4.31 9.41 -11.86
N LYS A 31 -3.08 9.58 -12.31
CA LYS A 31 -2.32 10.82 -12.09
C LYS A 31 -3.01 12.02 -12.72
N ALA A 32 -3.51 11.88 -13.94
CA ALA A 32 -4.21 12.96 -14.64
C ALA A 32 -5.52 13.33 -13.94
N GLU A 33 -6.29 12.34 -13.47
CA GLU A 33 -7.57 12.57 -12.78
C GLU A 33 -7.41 13.20 -11.41
N THR A 34 -6.41 12.76 -10.65
CA THR A 34 -6.22 13.19 -9.26
C THR A 34 -5.30 14.39 -9.13
N LYS A 35 -4.52 14.69 -10.18
CA LYS A 35 -3.47 15.71 -10.17
C LYS A 35 -2.40 15.45 -9.09
N ALA A 36 -2.22 14.20 -8.70
CA ALA A 36 -1.22 13.82 -7.73
C ALA A 36 0.19 14.02 -8.30
N HIS A 37 1.13 14.38 -7.45
CA HIS A 37 2.53 14.51 -7.86
C HIS A 37 3.15 13.14 -8.14
N TYR A 38 2.79 12.13 -7.34
CA TYR A 38 3.32 10.78 -7.46
C TYR A 38 2.19 9.78 -7.41
N VAL A 39 2.21 8.80 -8.29
CA VAL A 39 1.26 7.69 -8.31
C VAL A 39 2.03 6.40 -8.48
N LEU A 40 1.74 5.42 -7.65
CA LEU A 40 2.39 4.13 -7.74
C LEU A 40 1.40 3.00 -7.47
N ASN A 41 1.78 1.81 -7.89
CA ASN A 41 1.00 0.61 -7.62
C ASN A 41 1.12 0.24 -6.14
N GLY A 42 -0.01 -0.04 -5.51
CA GLY A 42 -0.07 -0.29 -4.07
C GLY A 42 0.03 -1.74 -3.65
N GLY A 43 0.04 -2.69 -4.56
CA GLY A 43 0.10 -4.08 -4.15
C GLY A 43 -0.18 -5.08 -5.26
N MET A 44 -0.36 -6.34 -4.88
CA MET A 44 -0.63 -7.45 -5.78
C MET A 44 -2.11 -7.81 -5.78
N TRP A 45 -2.57 -8.39 -6.89
CA TRP A 45 -3.96 -8.75 -7.10
C TRP A 45 -4.08 -10.21 -7.52
N ASN A 46 -5.16 -10.86 -7.10
CA ASN A 46 -5.50 -12.19 -7.55
C ASN A 46 -6.04 -12.15 -8.98
N PRO A 47 -6.01 -13.28 -9.72
CA PRO A 47 -6.56 -13.32 -11.08
C PRO A 47 -8.04 -12.94 -11.18
N ASP A 48 -8.80 -13.08 -10.09
CA ASP A 48 -10.23 -12.71 -10.04
C ASP A 48 -10.45 -11.22 -9.78
N GLY A 49 -9.38 -10.42 -9.67
CA GLY A 49 -9.47 -8.98 -9.42
C GLY A 49 -9.55 -8.59 -7.96
N THR A 50 -9.50 -9.54 -7.02
CA THR A 50 -9.47 -9.23 -5.59
C THR A 50 -8.04 -8.93 -5.14
N PRO A 51 -7.83 -8.04 -4.14
CA PRO A 51 -6.51 -7.79 -3.60
C PRO A 51 -5.94 -9.02 -2.89
N CYS A 52 -4.66 -9.32 -3.13
CA CYS A 52 -3.96 -10.38 -2.40
C CYS A 52 -3.75 -10.05 -0.92
N PRO A 53 -3.20 -8.86 -0.59
CA PRO A 53 -2.95 -8.52 0.81
C PRO A 53 -4.21 -8.04 1.51
N LEU A 54 -4.15 -8.03 2.83
CA LEU A 54 -5.16 -7.33 3.63
C LEU A 54 -5.16 -5.86 3.26
N LEU A 55 -6.31 -5.34 2.87
CA LEU A 55 -6.45 -4.00 2.33
C LEU A 55 -7.66 -3.30 2.94
N LYS A 56 -7.41 -2.10 3.50
CA LYS A 56 -8.43 -1.24 4.05
C LYS A 56 -8.32 0.14 3.38
N VAL A 57 -9.44 0.64 2.85
CA VAL A 57 -9.48 1.92 2.13
C VAL A 57 -10.64 2.75 2.66
N GLY A 58 -10.35 3.95 3.13
CA GLY A 58 -11.37 4.88 3.60
C GLY A 58 -12.27 4.31 4.70
N GLY A 59 -11.72 3.46 5.57
CA GLY A 59 -12.45 2.82 6.65
C GLY A 59 -13.09 1.49 6.28
N ALA A 60 -13.10 1.10 5.01
CA ALA A 60 -13.71 -0.14 4.55
C ALA A 60 -12.66 -1.22 4.32
N MET A 61 -12.87 -2.39 4.91
CA MET A 61 -12.04 -3.56 4.69
C MET A 61 -12.43 -4.20 3.36
N LEU A 62 -11.52 -4.21 2.38
CA LEU A 62 -11.80 -4.71 1.04
C LEU A 62 -11.44 -6.17 0.86
N SER A 63 -10.45 -6.67 1.56
CA SER A 63 -10.02 -8.04 1.42
C SER A 63 -9.07 -8.45 2.51
N GLY A 64 -8.76 -9.73 2.52
CA GLY A 64 -7.73 -10.32 3.34
C GLY A 64 -8.25 -10.98 4.60
N THR A 65 -7.50 -11.96 5.07
CA THR A 65 -7.77 -12.61 6.34
C THR A 65 -6.97 -11.88 7.42
N PRO A 66 -7.62 -11.32 8.44
CA PRO A 66 -6.95 -10.52 9.45
C PRO A 66 -6.23 -11.38 10.48
N TRP A 67 -5.13 -12.02 10.05
CA TRP A 67 -4.30 -12.75 10.99
C TRP A 67 -2.90 -12.16 11.02
N ARG A 68 -2.63 -11.37 12.03
CA ARG A 68 -1.33 -10.75 12.31
C ARG A 68 -0.63 -10.12 11.10
N PRO A 69 -1.33 -9.38 10.21
CA PRO A 69 -0.64 -8.72 9.12
C PRO A 69 0.20 -7.58 9.66
N MET A 70 1.42 -7.46 9.16
CA MET A 70 2.21 -6.25 9.31
C MET A 70 1.98 -5.42 8.06
N GLY A 71 1.84 -4.11 8.21
CA GLY A 71 1.60 -3.25 7.08
C GLY A 71 1.72 -1.78 7.40
N TYR A 72 1.39 -0.96 6.42
CA TYR A 72 1.37 0.49 6.56
C TYR A 72 -0.04 0.98 6.83
N ALA A 73 -0.20 1.78 7.88
CA ALA A 73 -1.47 2.35 8.28
C ALA A 73 -1.38 3.87 8.31
N TRP A 74 -2.42 4.53 7.81
CA TRP A 74 -2.50 6.00 7.86
C TRP A 74 -3.94 6.47 7.67
N ASP A 75 -4.23 7.71 8.05
CA ASP A 75 -5.53 8.33 7.83
C ASP A 75 -5.52 9.26 6.62
N LYS A 76 -4.87 10.40 6.69
CA LYS A 76 -4.85 11.37 5.60
C LYS A 76 -3.45 11.80 5.20
N GLY A 77 -2.68 12.21 6.14
CA GLY A 77 -1.44 12.92 5.90
C GLY A 77 -0.22 12.03 5.86
N PRO A 78 0.93 12.59 6.13
CA PRO A 78 2.19 11.86 6.10
C PRO A 78 2.45 11.01 7.35
N ASP A 79 1.44 10.80 8.17
CA ASP A 79 1.53 10.04 9.41
C ASP A 79 1.50 8.52 9.21
N ILE A 80 2.01 8.07 8.08
CA ILE A 80 2.08 6.64 7.77
C ILE A 80 3.01 5.93 8.76
N ARG A 81 2.57 4.79 9.26
CA ARG A 81 3.31 3.99 10.23
C ARG A 81 3.27 2.51 9.91
N MET A 82 4.33 1.80 10.26
CA MET A 82 4.38 0.35 10.17
C MET A 82 3.77 -0.22 11.45
N THR A 83 2.74 -1.06 11.31
CA THR A 83 2.02 -1.61 12.47
C THR A 83 1.27 -2.90 12.09
N SER A 84 0.97 -3.72 13.08
CA SER A 84 0.01 -4.80 12.96
C SER A 84 -1.39 -4.41 13.44
N GLU A 85 -1.53 -3.18 13.97
CA GLU A 85 -2.80 -2.66 14.47
C GLU A 85 -3.47 -1.79 13.41
N TYR A 86 -4.32 -2.39 12.60
CA TYR A 86 -4.97 -1.71 11.47
C TYR A 86 -6.39 -1.21 11.79
N GLY A 87 -6.95 -1.60 12.93
CA GLY A 87 -8.36 -1.33 13.24
C GLY A 87 -8.72 0.14 13.35
N GLY A 88 -7.81 0.98 13.86
CA GLY A 88 -8.07 2.40 14.05
C GLY A 88 -7.72 3.29 12.87
N ALA A 89 -7.09 2.77 11.83
CA ALA A 89 -6.68 3.58 10.67
C ALA A 89 -7.71 3.50 9.55
N ALA A 90 -7.86 4.58 8.80
CA ALA A 90 -8.74 4.60 7.63
C ALA A 90 -8.16 3.79 6.47
N ASN A 91 -6.85 3.78 6.34
CA ASN A 91 -6.16 3.06 5.25
C ASN A 91 -5.12 2.10 5.82
N PHE A 92 -5.04 0.94 5.23
CA PHE A 92 -4.05 -0.06 5.59
C PHE A 92 -3.69 -0.92 4.39
N ILE A 93 -2.40 -1.14 4.17
CA ILE A 93 -1.88 -2.07 3.17
C ILE A 93 -0.95 -3.05 3.87
N ALA A 94 -1.30 -4.33 3.87
CA ALA A 94 -0.43 -5.36 4.40
C ALA A 94 0.79 -5.54 3.50
N VAL A 95 1.91 -5.83 4.10
CA VAL A 95 3.17 -6.05 3.38
C VAL A 95 3.78 -7.38 3.79
N THR A 96 4.58 -7.94 2.90
CA THR A 96 5.31 -9.17 3.17
C THR A 96 6.74 -8.81 3.56
N ALA A 97 7.17 -9.32 4.70
CA ALA A 97 8.55 -9.13 5.13
C ALA A 97 9.47 -10.02 4.28
N LEU A 98 10.39 -9.38 3.57
CA LEU A 98 11.44 -10.08 2.82
C LEU A 98 12.75 -10.13 3.58
N VAL A 99 12.97 -9.16 4.46
CA VAL A 99 14.15 -9.08 5.31
C VAL A 99 13.69 -8.75 6.72
N THR A 100 14.14 -9.51 7.70
CA THR A 100 13.83 -9.27 9.12
C THR A 100 15.13 -9.29 9.91
N SER A 101 15.36 -8.24 10.72
CA SER A 101 16.57 -8.09 11.55
C SER A 101 17.86 -8.25 10.74
N GLY A 102 17.87 -7.71 9.52
CA GLY A 102 19.02 -7.77 8.62
C GLY A 102 19.24 -9.10 7.92
N LYS A 103 18.31 -10.06 8.08
CA LYS A 103 18.41 -11.37 7.45
C LYS A 103 17.24 -11.62 6.50
N PRO A 104 17.49 -12.24 5.34
CA PRO A 104 16.41 -12.62 4.43
C PRO A 104 15.43 -13.60 5.10
N VAL A 105 14.16 -13.42 4.80
CA VAL A 105 13.10 -14.35 5.22
C VAL A 105 13.09 -15.53 4.27
N ASP A 106 13.20 -16.75 4.79
CA ASP A 106 13.34 -17.97 3.98
C ASP A 106 12.08 -18.26 3.15
N LYS A 107 10.91 -18.11 3.76
CA LYS A 107 9.62 -18.35 3.10
C LYS A 107 8.66 -17.19 3.37
N PRO A 108 8.74 -16.11 2.59
CA PRO A 108 7.82 -14.99 2.77
C PRO A 108 6.37 -15.40 2.51
N SER A 109 5.47 -14.88 3.35
CA SER A 109 4.03 -15.07 3.15
C SER A 109 3.46 -13.90 2.35
N TYR A 110 2.73 -14.18 1.30
CA TYR A 110 2.15 -13.16 0.42
C TYR A 110 0.65 -12.90 0.65
N GLY A 111 0.19 -13.24 1.80
CA GLY A 111 -1.18 -13.02 2.18
C GLY A 111 -1.82 -14.23 2.77
#